data_63e22a0de96b897fd733cad76a90a6cf
#
_entry.id   63e22a0de96b897fd733cad76a90a6cf
#
_cell.length_a   1.000
_cell.length_b   1.000
_cell.length_c   1.000
_cell.angle_alpha   90.00
_cell.angle_beta   90.00
_cell.angle_gamma   90.00
#
_symmetry.space_group_name_H-M   'P 1'
#
loop_
_entity.id
_entity.type
_entity.pdbx_description
1 polymer ?
#
loop_
_entity_poly.entity_id
_entity_poly.type
_entity_poly.pdbx_seq_one_letter_code
_entity_poly.pdbx_strand_id
1 'polypeptide(L)'
;MIALSKKARPFYEFGVFKGEAFQHLINTFKKGYGFDTFSGIPEDWHDLKAGTYSSYDSIPKIEGGDFIVGKFEDTLPGFFSEPRPMASIINFDADLYSSTICALNFSKPVIDQHTILIFDEFLVNENWEKDEYKALNEFCFNNNYKYEVLAISFFTKQVAVRLIGI
;
A
#
# COMPACT_ATOMS: atom_id res chain seq x y z
N MET A 1 14.88 -4.06 4.29
CA MET A 1 13.74 -4.37 3.39
C MET A 1 14.19 -4.56 1.94
N ILE A 2 14.76 -3.55 1.30
CA ILE A 2 15.23 -3.61 -0.10
C ILE A 2 16.18 -4.79 -0.36
N ALA A 3 17.01 -5.19 0.60
CA ALA A 3 17.91 -6.34 0.46
C ALA A 3 17.19 -7.71 0.32
N LEU A 4 15.96 -7.82 0.80
CA LEU A 4 15.15 -9.04 0.74
C LEU A 4 14.21 -9.06 -0.48
N SER A 5 14.10 -7.94 -1.20
CA SER A 5 13.15 -7.76 -2.30
C SER A 5 13.68 -8.25 -3.65
N LYS A 6 12.78 -8.52 -4.59
CA LYS A 6 13.09 -8.93 -5.98
C LYS A 6 13.17 -7.68 -6.86
N LYS A 7 14.33 -7.03 -6.93
CA LYS A 7 14.55 -5.75 -7.63
C LYS A 7 14.13 -5.71 -9.11
N ALA A 8 14.01 -6.86 -9.76
CA ALA A 8 13.54 -6.95 -11.14
C ALA A 8 12.01 -6.81 -11.29
N ARG A 9 11.26 -6.85 -10.17
CA ARG A 9 9.82 -6.68 -10.14
C ARG A 9 9.45 -5.25 -9.79
N PRO A 10 8.28 -4.75 -10.23
CA PRO A 10 7.79 -3.43 -9.82
C PRO A 10 7.40 -3.41 -8.34
N PHE A 11 7.19 -2.21 -7.84
CA PHE A 11 6.46 -1.97 -6.60
C PHE A 11 5.09 -1.37 -6.89
N TYR A 12 4.20 -1.48 -5.90
CA TYR A 12 2.88 -0.88 -5.89
C TYR A 12 2.75 -0.03 -4.63
N GLU A 13 2.16 1.15 -4.72
CA GLU A 13 1.95 2.05 -3.60
C GLU A 13 0.51 2.53 -3.57
N PHE A 14 -0.17 2.28 -2.46
CA PHE A 14 -1.54 2.69 -2.19
C PHE A 14 -1.50 3.83 -1.17
N GLY A 15 -1.82 5.05 -1.64
CA GLY A 15 -1.52 6.31 -0.97
C GLY A 15 -0.16 6.84 -1.43
N VAL A 16 -0.17 7.89 -2.24
CA VAL A 16 1.05 8.46 -2.86
C VAL A 16 1.31 9.86 -2.38
N PHE A 17 0.25 10.63 -2.14
CA PHE A 17 0.32 12.02 -1.72
C PHE A 17 1.20 12.85 -2.65
N LYS A 18 2.36 13.34 -2.18
CA LYS A 18 3.34 14.11 -2.97
C LYS A 18 4.40 13.25 -3.65
N GLY A 19 4.38 11.93 -3.41
CA GLY A 19 5.27 10.97 -4.06
C GLY A 19 6.66 10.85 -3.47
N GLU A 20 6.89 11.25 -2.22
CA GLU A 20 8.22 11.16 -1.60
C GLU A 20 8.66 9.70 -1.40
N ALA A 21 7.78 8.85 -0.85
CA ALA A 21 8.05 7.43 -0.68
C ALA A 21 8.15 6.73 -2.05
N PHE A 22 7.27 7.08 -2.99
CA PHE A 22 7.33 6.58 -4.37
C PHE A 22 8.66 6.90 -5.04
N GLN A 23 9.15 8.16 -4.92
CA GLN A 23 10.44 8.58 -5.47
C GLN A 23 11.61 7.80 -4.86
N HIS A 24 11.53 7.47 -3.57
CA HIS A 24 12.54 6.65 -2.92
C HIS A 24 12.55 5.21 -3.49
N LEU A 25 11.38 4.60 -3.64
CA LEU A 25 11.24 3.23 -4.15
C LEU A 25 11.64 3.13 -5.63
N ILE A 26 11.26 4.09 -6.48
CA ILE A 26 11.55 4.05 -7.92
C ILE A 26 13.07 4.06 -8.22
N ASN A 27 13.88 4.68 -7.36
CA ASN A 27 15.34 4.65 -7.49
C ASN A 27 15.91 3.22 -7.44
N THR A 28 15.19 2.32 -6.76
CA THR A 28 15.59 0.90 -6.63
C THR A 28 14.91 0.00 -7.65
N PHE A 29 13.60 0.12 -7.83
CA PHE A 29 12.79 -0.85 -8.59
C PHE A 29 12.58 -0.46 -10.05
N LYS A 30 12.85 0.79 -10.44
CA LYS A 30 12.78 1.34 -11.81
C LYS A 30 11.36 1.35 -12.42
N LYS A 31 10.40 0.65 -11.85
CA LYS A 31 8.98 0.64 -12.24
C LYS A 31 8.10 0.58 -11.00
N GLY A 32 7.10 1.44 -10.95
CA GLY A 32 6.11 1.50 -9.88
C GLY A 32 4.73 1.87 -10.39
N TYR A 33 3.72 1.44 -9.63
CA TYR A 33 2.32 1.80 -9.82
C TYR A 33 1.83 2.47 -8.55
N GLY A 34 1.40 3.72 -8.65
CA GLY A 34 0.90 4.51 -7.54
C GLY A 34 -0.61 4.75 -7.67
N PHE A 35 -1.34 4.58 -6.59
CA PHE A 35 -2.80 4.74 -6.53
C PHE A 35 -3.13 5.78 -5.47
N ASP A 36 -3.85 6.82 -5.86
CA ASP A 36 -4.26 7.89 -4.95
C ASP A 36 -5.41 8.70 -5.56
N THR A 37 -6.22 9.32 -4.73
CA THR A 37 -7.18 10.32 -5.16
C THR A 37 -6.49 11.64 -5.52
N PHE A 38 -5.35 11.94 -4.90
CA PHE A 38 -4.64 13.22 -4.87
C PHE A 38 -5.46 14.39 -4.31
N SER A 39 -6.72 14.13 -3.95
CA SER A 39 -7.62 15.08 -3.30
C SER A 39 -7.72 14.88 -1.78
N GLY A 40 -6.97 13.92 -1.23
CA GLY A 40 -6.91 13.58 0.19
C GLY A 40 -7.70 12.32 0.54
N ILE A 41 -7.70 11.96 1.85
CA ILE A 41 -8.41 10.77 2.33
C ILE A 41 -9.90 10.86 1.99
N PRO A 42 -10.53 9.74 1.55
CA PRO A 42 -11.89 9.76 1.01
C PRO A 42 -12.99 9.88 2.09
N GLU A 43 -12.66 9.65 3.35
CA GLU A 43 -13.58 9.72 4.50
C GLU A 43 -12.86 10.25 5.75
N ASP A 44 -13.61 10.55 6.81
CA ASP A 44 -13.04 10.98 8.09
C ASP A 44 -12.24 9.83 8.74
N TRP A 45 -11.05 10.14 9.27
CA TRP A 45 -10.16 9.20 9.94
C TRP A 45 -9.73 9.76 11.30
N HIS A 46 -10.14 9.11 12.40
CA HIS A 46 -9.96 9.61 13.77
C HIS A 46 -10.40 11.08 13.88
N ASP A 47 -9.50 11.99 14.23
CA ASP A 47 -9.78 13.43 14.33
C ASP A 47 -9.58 14.17 12.98
N LEU A 48 -9.10 13.48 11.93
CA LEU A 48 -8.87 14.05 10.61
C LEU A 48 -10.12 13.98 9.75
N LYS A 49 -10.34 15.02 8.96
CA LYS A 49 -11.48 15.13 8.06
C LYS A 49 -11.15 14.62 6.67
N ALA A 50 -12.16 14.11 5.96
CA ALA A 50 -12.07 13.84 4.54
C ALA A 50 -11.44 15.03 3.80
N GLY A 51 -10.54 14.74 2.85
CA GLY A 51 -9.73 15.75 2.16
C GLY A 51 -8.40 16.10 2.85
N THR A 52 -8.14 15.61 4.07
CA THR A 52 -6.80 15.72 4.69
C THR A 52 -5.78 14.96 3.82
N TYR A 53 -4.52 15.36 3.85
CA TYR A 53 -3.44 14.83 2.99
C TYR A 53 -3.69 15.01 1.48
N SER A 54 -4.43 16.07 1.09
CA SER A 54 -4.56 16.43 -0.31
C SER A 54 -3.25 17.00 -0.87
N SER A 55 -2.86 16.54 -2.07
CA SER A 55 -1.83 17.22 -2.89
C SER A 55 -2.44 18.29 -3.80
N TYR A 56 -3.72 18.66 -3.57
CA TYR A 56 -4.47 19.61 -4.40
C TYR A 56 -4.53 19.16 -5.86
N ASP A 57 -4.83 17.88 -6.08
CA ASP A 57 -4.89 17.22 -7.40
C ASP A 57 -3.56 17.25 -8.19
N SER A 58 -2.45 17.55 -7.50
CA SER A 58 -1.13 17.55 -8.10
C SER A 58 -0.56 16.12 -8.17
N ILE A 59 -0.51 15.57 -9.37
CA ILE A 59 0.04 14.23 -9.62
C ILE A 59 1.56 14.34 -9.84
N PRO A 60 2.39 13.60 -9.09
CA PRO A 60 3.83 13.64 -9.25
C PRO A 60 4.26 13.14 -10.64
N LYS A 61 5.30 13.77 -11.21
CA LYS A 61 5.90 13.34 -12.48
C LYS A 61 7.22 12.63 -12.19
N ILE A 62 7.15 11.31 -12.03
CA ILE A 62 8.29 10.46 -11.68
C ILE A 62 8.52 9.46 -12.80
N GLU A 63 9.72 9.48 -13.39
CA GLU A 63 10.07 8.55 -14.47
C GLU A 63 10.00 7.08 -13.97
N GLY A 64 9.33 6.22 -14.75
CA GLY A 64 9.06 4.83 -14.37
C GLY A 64 7.84 4.64 -13.48
N GLY A 65 7.18 5.72 -13.03
CA GLY A 65 5.94 5.68 -12.27
C GLY A 65 4.71 5.80 -13.17
N ASP A 66 3.72 4.93 -12.96
CA ASP A 66 2.36 5.08 -13.51
C ASP A 66 1.42 5.40 -12.35
N PHE A 67 0.66 6.50 -12.46
CA PHE A 67 -0.26 6.93 -11.40
C PHE A 67 -1.70 6.72 -11.84
N ILE A 68 -2.46 6.02 -11.01
CA ILE A 68 -3.88 5.72 -11.19
C ILE A 68 -4.66 6.60 -10.21
N VAL A 69 -5.39 7.56 -10.77
CA VAL A 69 -6.08 8.62 -10.02
C VAL A 69 -7.51 8.23 -9.73
N GLY A 70 -7.91 8.24 -8.48
CA GLY A 70 -9.27 7.98 -8.01
C GLY A 70 -9.32 7.12 -6.77
N LYS A 71 -10.53 6.91 -6.28
CA LYS A 71 -10.75 6.02 -5.14
C LYS A 71 -10.42 4.58 -5.51
N PHE A 72 -9.94 3.82 -4.54
CA PHE A 72 -9.54 2.43 -4.78
C PHE A 72 -10.70 1.55 -5.25
N GLU A 73 -11.89 1.71 -4.67
CA GLU A 73 -13.09 0.97 -5.08
C GLU A 73 -13.48 1.20 -6.54
N ASP A 74 -13.15 2.36 -7.11
CA ASP A 74 -13.48 2.71 -8.49
C ASP A 74 -12.39 2.30 -9.48
N THR A 75 -11.13 2.35 -9.07
CA THR A 75 -9.98 2.20 -9.98
C THR A 75 -9.36 0.80 -9.98
N LEU A 76 -9.27 0.15 -8.82
CA LEU A 76 -8.58 -1.14 -8.71
C LEU A 76 -9.29 -2.29 -9.45
N PRO A 77 -10.64 -2.36 -9.52
CA PRO A 77 -11.30 -3.39 -10.31
C PRO A 77 -10.85 -3.37 -11.78
N GLY A 78 -10.79 -2.18 -12.39
CA GLY A 78 -10.35 -2.00 -13.76
C GLY A 78 -8.85 -2.29 -13.93
N PHE A 79 -8.03 -1.80 -13.03
CA PHE A 79 -6.58 -2.01 -13.11
C PHE A 79 -6.17 -3.49 -12.98
N PHE A 80 -6.75 -4.22 -12.05
CA PHE A 80 -6.44 -5.64 -11.80
C PHE A 80 -7.31 -6.62 -12.61
N SER A 81 -8.20 -6.13 -13.49
CA SER A 81 -8.90 -7.00 -14.46
C SER A 81 -7.94 -7.61 -15.50
N GLU A 82 -6.81 -6.96 -15.75
CA GLU A 82 -5.76 -7.44 -16.62
C GLU A 82 -4.59 -8.02 -15.81
N PRO A 83 -3.87 -9.02 -16.36
CA PRO A 83 -2.68 -9.56 -15.71
C PRO A 83 -1.63 -8.48 -15.44
N ARG A 84 -1.15 -8.41 -14.21
CA ARG A 84 -0.12 -7.46 -13.77
C ARG A 84 1.13 -8.21 -13.29
N PRO A 85 2.31 -7.57 -13.38
CA PRO A 85 3.54 -8.16 -12.88
C PRO A 85 3.45 -8.41 -11.37
N MET A 86 4.05 -9.52 -10.91
CA MET A 86 4.17 -9.81 -9.48
C MET A 86 4.92 -8.67 -8.78
N ALA A 87 4.41 -8.27 -7.63
CA ALA A 87 5.01 -7.21 -6.85
C ALA A 87 6.33 -7.65 -6.20
N SER A 88 7.27 -6.73 -6.12
CA SER A 88 8.42 -6.86 -5.23
C SER A 88 8.08 -6.38 -3.83
N ILE A 89 7.51 -5.18 -3.77
CA ILE A 89 7.01 -4.52 -2.56
C ILE A 89 5.62 -3.98 -2.88
N ILE A 90 4.73 -4.04 -1.90
CA ILE A 90 3.49 -3.27 -1.87
C ILE A 90 3.56 -2.39 -0.62
N ASN A 91 3.52 -1.07 -0.83
CA ASN A 91 3.46 -0.07 0.24
C ASN A 91 1.99 0.34 0.44
N PHE A 92 1.46 0.06 1.62
CA PHE A 92 0.16 0.54 2.07
C PHE A 92 0.40 1.77 2.94
N ASP A 93 -0.02 2.91 2.46
CA ASP A 93 0.11 4.24 3.07
C ASP A 93 -1.22 4.98 2.86
N ALA A 94 -2.30 4.26 3.20
CA ALA A 94 -3.65 4.68 2.88
C ALA A 94 -4.47 5.03 4.14
N ASP A 95 -3.84 4.95 5.32
CA ASP A 95 -4.37 5.31 6.63
C ASP A 95 -5.61 4.49 7.05
N LEU A 96 -6.65 4.52 6.24
CA LEU A 96 -7.99 3.99 6.50
C LEU A 96 -8.05 2.47 6.39
N TYR A 97 -8.77 1.84 7.33
CA TYR A 97 -9.12 0.41 7.22
C TYR A 97 -9.82 0.08 5.88
N SER A 98 -10.82 0.91 5.50
CA SER A 98 -11.60 0.71 4.26
C SER A 98 -10.72 0.71 3.01
N SER A 99 -9.79 1.65 2.92
CA SER A 99 -8.84 1.76 1.83
C SER A 99 -7.85 0.60 1.82
N THR A 100 -7.29 0.25 2.97
CA THR A 100 -6.29 -0.82 3.09
C THR A 100 -6.86 -2.19 2.78
N ILE A 101 -8.07 -2.54 3.29
CA ILE A 101 -8.70 -3.83 2.98
C ILE A 101 -9.11 -3.93 1.51
N CYS A 102 -9.55 -2.82 0.90
CA CYS A 102 -9.84 -2.73 -0.53
C CYS A 102 -8.57 -3.01 -1.34
N ALA A 103 -7.47 -2.30 -1.05
CA ALA A 103 -6.19 -2.47 -1.73
C ALA A 103 -5.62 -3.89 -1.58
N LEU A 104 -5.67 -4.49 -0.39
CA LEU A 104 -5.26 -5.88 -0.14
C LEU A 104 -6.03 -6.87 -1.00
N ASN A 105 -7.36 -6.76 -1.05
CA ASN A 105 -8.20 -7.68 -1.79
C ASN A 105 -7.95 -7.61 -3.30
N PHE A 106 -7.82 -6.41 -3.87
CA PHE A 106 -7.55 -6.25 -5.30
C PHE A 106 -6.11 -6.56 -5.70
N SER A 107 -5.13 -6.28 -4.84
CA SER A 107 -3.72 -6.57 -5.13
C SER A 107 -3.34 -8.04 -4.93
N LYS A 108 -4.22 -8.89 -4.38
CA LYS A 108 -3.97 -10.32 -4.18
C LYS A 108 -3.35 -11.03 -5.39
N PRO A 109 -3.77 -10.80 -6.66
CA PRO A 109 -3.19 -11.48 -7.82
C PRO A 109 -1.71 -11.20 -8.07
N VAL A 110 -1.15 -10.14 -7.49
CA VAL A 110 0.26 -9.75 -7.66
C VAL A 110 1.12 -10.06 -6.43
N ILE A 111 0.56 -10.76 -5.44
CA ILE A 111 1.25 -11.17 -4.21
C ILE A 111 1.67 -12.63 -4.31
N ASP A 112 2.95 -12.91 -4.04
CA ASP A 112 3.48 -14.26 -3.86
C ASP A 112 4.38 -14.34 -2.62
N GLN A 113 4.92 -15.52 -2.34
CA GLN A 113 5.83 -15.79 -1.21
C GLN A 113 7.11 -14.92 -1.18
N HIS A 114 7.38 -14.13 -2.21
CA HIS A 114 8.52 -13.21 -2.29
C HIS A 114 8.11 -11.74 -2.16
N THR A 115 6.82 -11.45 -2.21
CA THR A 115 6.30 -10.09 -2.08
C THR A 115 6.40 -9.63 -0.63
N ILE A 116 6.86 -8.41 -0.44
CA ILE A 116 6.93 -7.77 0.88
C ILE A 116 5.82 -6.73 0.96
N LEU A 117 4.99 -6.82 1.99
CA LEU A 117 3.96 -5.85 2.29
C LEU A 117 4.49 -4.91 3.36
N ILE A 118 4.41 -3.61 3.13
CA ILE A 118 4.80 -2.56 4.08
C ILE A 118 3.53 -1.79 4.44
N PHE A 119 3.31 -1.56 5.72
CA PHE A 119 2.22 -0.78 6.26
C PHE A 119 2.80 0.41 7.00
N ASP A 120 2.32 1.61 6.71
CA ASP A 120 2.93 2.85 7.21
C ASP A 120 2.53 3.13 8.66
N GLU A 121 1.26 3.04 9.00
CA GLU A 121 0.73 3.35 10.32
C GLU A 121 0.21 2.11 11.08
N PHE A 122 0.99 1.02 11.04
CA PHE A 122 0.56 -0.30 11.51
C PHE A 122 0.45 -0.42 13.03
N LEU A 123 1.16 0.41 13.80
CA LEU A 123 1.20 0.29 15.27
C LEU A 123 1.52 1.64 15.94
N VAL A 124 1.26 1.69 17.27
CA VAL A 124 1.61 2.83 18.15
C VAL A 124 0.71 4.07 18.01
N ASN A 125 -0.16 4.15 17.01
CA ASN A 125 -1.18 5.21 16.94
C ASN A 125 -2.33 4.91 17.91
N GLU A 126 -3.09 5.93 18.29
CA GLU A 126 -4.34 5.71 19.02
C GLU A 126 -5.31 4.90 18.15
N ASN A 127 -5.83 3.80 18.70
CA ASN A 127 -6.73 2.88 18.01
C ASN A 127 -6.15 2.16 16.76
N TRP A 128 -4.81 2.05 16.65
CA TRP A 128 -4.13 1.39 15.53
C TRP A 128 -4.67 -0.02 15.19
N GLU A 129 -5.23 -0.73 16.19
CA GLU A 129 -5.84 -2.05 15.98
C GLU A 129 -7.07 -2.03 15.08
N LYS A 130 -7.64 -0.85 14.80
CA LYS A 130 -8.86 -0.69 13.98
C LYS A 130 -8.57 -0.38 12.51
N ASP A 131 -7.35 -0.02 12.18
CA ASP A 131 -6.93 0.46 10.86
C ASP A 131 -6.18 -0.64 10.06
N GLU A 132 -4.97 -0.39 9.60
CA GLU A 132 -4.19 -1.30 8.75
C GLU A 132 -3.93 -2.67 9.40
N TYR A 133 -3.70 -2.70 10.71
CA TYR A 133 -3.56 -3.96 11.46
C TYR A 133 -4.80 -4.85 11.33
N LYS A 134 -6.00 -4.26 11.52
CA LYS A 134 -7.26 -4.98 11.34
C LYS A 134 -7.40 -5.47 9.90
N ALA A 135 -7.12 -4.60 8.93
CA ALA A 135 -7.24 -4.94 7.51
C ALA A 135 -6.36 -6.15 7.13
N LEU A 136 -5.09 -6.16 7.55
CA LEU A 136 -4.19 -7.29 7.28
C LEU A 136 -4.67 -8.58 7.95
N ASN A 137 -5.07 -8.54 9.22
CA ASN A 137 -5.51 -9.73 9.94
C ASN A 137 -6.81 -10.30 9.35
N GLU A 138 -7.75 -9.45 8.97
CA GLU A 138 -8.98 -9.86 8.31
C GLU A 138 -8.71 -10.45 6.93
N PHE A 139 -7.87 -9.81 6.13
CA PHE A 139 -7.43 -10.34 4.84
C PHE A 139 -6.78 -11.72 4.98
N CYS A 140 -5.89 -11.89 5.94
CA CYS A 140 -5.24 -13.16 6.21
C CYS A 140 -6.23 -14.24 6.66
N PHE A 141 -7.15 -13.90 7.56
CA PHE A 141 -8.19 -14.82 8.02
C PHE A 141 -9.08 -15.30 6.87
N ASN A 142 -9.58 -14.37 6.05
CA ASN A 142 -10.50 -14.67 4.94
C ASN A 142 -9.84 -15.50 3.81
N ASN A 143 -8.51 -15.42 3.67
CA ASN A 143 -7.76 -16.16 2.66
C ASN A 143 -7.00 -17.37 3.22
N ASN A 144 -7.15 -17.67 4.52
CA ASN A 144 -6.40 -18.74 5.21
C ASN A 144 -4.87 -18.56 5.11
N TYR A 145 -4.40 -17.30 5.10
CA TYR A 145 -2.98 -16.94 5.12
C TYR A 145 -2.50 -16.68 6.54
N LYS A 146 -1.19 -16.76 6.73
CA LYS A 146 -0.46 -16.24 7.87
C LYS A 146 0.55 -15.23 7.36
N TYR A 147 1.19 -14.50 8.27
CA TYR A 147 2.30 -13.64 7.90
C TYR A 147 3.43 -13.73 8.93
N GLU A 148 4.64 -13.48 8.47
CA GLU A 148 5.82 -13.27 9.30
C GLU A 148 6.20 -11.79 9.29
N VAL A 149 6.57 -11.25 10.42
CA VAL A 149 7.08 -9.89 10.54
C VAL A 149 8.57 -9.89 10.19
N LEU A 150 8.94 -9.15 9.15
CA LEU A 150 10.31 -9.04 8.66
C LEU A 150 11.07 -7.89 9.32
N ALA A 151 10.38 -6.77 9.59
CA ALA A 151 10.96 -5.60 10.23
C ALA A 151 9.86 -4.73 10.87
N ILE A 152 10.25 -4.01 11.91
CA ILE A 152 9.43 -3.00 12.60
C ILE A 152 10.27 -1.75 12.77
N SER A 153 9.68 -0.59 12.46
CA SER A 153 10.25 0.72 12.77
C SER A 153 9.35 1.41 13.80
N PHE A 154 9.78 1.47 15.04
CA PHE A 154 9.04 2.20 16.07
C PHE A 154 9.08 3.73 15.89
N PHE A 155 10.04 4.21 15.13
CA PHE A 155 10.16 5.65 14.86
C PHE A 155 9.17 6.12 13.78
N THR A 156 9.04 5.35 12.69
CA THR A 156 8.12 5.64 11.60
C THR A 156 6.82 4.83 11.69
N LYS A 157 6.64 4.01 12.73
CA LYS A 157 5.48 3.13 13.00
C LYS A 157 5.23 2.05 11.94
N GLN A 158 6.12 1.93 10.98
CA GLN A 158 6.03 1.02 9.84
C GLN A 158 6.31 -0.41 10.23
N VAL A 159 5.58 -1.31 9.62
CA VAL A 159 5.83 -2.76 9.72
C VAL A 159 5.92 -3.35 8.32
N ALA A 160 6.90 -4.21 8.14
CA ALA A 160 7.04 -4.98 6.93
C ALA A 160 6.80 -6.46 7.23
N VAL A 161 5.92 -7.07 6.43
CA VAL A 161 5.54 -8.47 6.57
C VAL A 161 5.68 -9.23 5.26
N ARG A 162 5.68 -10.55 5.36
CA ARG A 162 5.55 -11.48 4.23
C ARG A 162 4.44 -12.47 4.52
N LEU A 163 3.60 -12.74 3.53
CA LEU A 163 2.55 -13.76 3.67
C LEU A 163 3.15 -15.17 3.62
N ILE A 164 2.53 -16.08 4.37
CA ILE A 164 2.88 -17.50 4.44
C ILE A 164 1.62 -18.30 4.13
N GLY A 165 1.77 -19.36 3.33
CA GLY A 165 0.66 -20.25 2.96
C GLY A 165 -0.07 -19.82 1.68
N ILE A 166 0.54 -18.93 0.90
CA ILE A 166 0.06 -18.49 -0.42
C ILE A 166 0.61 -19.37 -1.54
#